data_1ab738f05e6f6869ff3dabd83303ae33
#
_entry.id   1ab738f05e6f6869ff3dabd83303ae33
#
_cell.length_a   1.000
_cell.length_b   1.000
_cell.length_c   1.000
_cell.angle_alpha   90.00
_cell.angle_beta   90.00
_cell.angle_gamma   90.00
#
_symmetry.space_group_name_H-M   'P 1'
#
loop_
_entity.id
_entity.type
_entity.pdbx_description
1 polymer ?
#
loop_
_entity_poly.entity_id
_entity_poly.type
_entity_poly.pdbx_seq_one_letter_code
_entity_poly.pdbx_strand_id
1 'polypeptide(L)'
;AARSLAQALGRKADNLFIAGLLHDIGRLLMVVVAPDDYARVIATAREQDCPLQQAEMSAFGYDHADVGAALAQRWNFPEDIRQALAFHHAPSGGTPGGPAGLIHYADAIAKALDLDGAEDTQLPHLDPATIDALDLDQHTLARVLAETQEGFDHCSLLLG
;
A
#
# COMPACT_ATOMS: atom_id res chain seq x y z
N ALA A 1 8.08 6.32 2.48
CA ALA A 1 6.87 7.09 2.09
C ALA A 1 5.91 7.28 3.27
N ALA A 2 5.26 6.22 3.83
CA ALA A 2 4.21 6.35 4.86
C ALA A 2 4.65 7.14 6.11
N ARG A 3 5.86 6.91 6.60
CA ARG A 3 6.41 7.62 7.76
C ARG A 3 6.67 9.10 7.44
N SER A 4 7.29 9.40 6.31
CA SER A 4 7.57 10.78 5.88
C SER A 4 6.27 11.57 5.69
N LEU A 5 5.28 10.93 5.06
CA LEU A 5 3.95 11.50 4.88
C LEU A 5 3.26 11.81 6.22
N ALA A 6 3.26 10.88 7.16
CA ALA A 6 2.68 11.09 8.47
C ALA A 6 3.37 12.23 9.25
N GLN A 7 4.69 12.28 9.21
CA GLN A 7 5.47 13.35 9.84
C GLN A 7 5.18 14.72 9.21
N ALA A 8 5.10 14.77 7.88
CA ALA A 8 4.77 16.00 7.15
C ALA A 8 3.40 16.57 7.54
N LEU A 9 2.45 15.69 7.87
CA LEU A 9 1.09 16.02 8.31
C LEU A 9 0.96 16.20 9.84
N GLY A 10 2.06 16.13 10.60
CA GLY A 10 2.04 16.22 12.07
C GLY A 10 1.31 15.07 12.76
N ARG A 11 1.26 13.90 12.14
CA ARG A 11 0.56 12.70 12.65
C ARG A 11 1.52 11.72 13.30
N LYS A 12 1.00 10.87 14.22
CA LYS A 12 1.79 9.79 14.81
C LYS A 12 2.16 8.76 13.74
N ALA A 13 3.44 8.43 13.64
CA ALA A 13 3.98 7.57 12.58
C ALA A 13 4.24 6.11 13.02
N ASP A 14 4.11 5.79 14.31
CA ASP A 14 4.60 4.52 14.87
C ASP A 14 3.94 3.29 14.21
N ASN A 15 2.62 3.27 14.14
CA ASN A 15 1.89 2.16 13.49
C ASN A 15 1.93 2.25 11.96
N LEU A 16 2.15 3.43 11.37
CA LEU A 16 2.13 3.62 9.92
C LEU A 16 3.36 3.02 9.22
N PHE A 17 4.51 3.00 9.90
CA PHE A 17 5.68 2.29 9.39
C PHE A 17 5.38 0.78 9.28
N ILE A 18 4.82 0.18 10.33
CA ILE A 18 4.46 -1.24 10.36
C ILE A 18 3.34 -1.52 9.33
N ALA A 19 2.33 -0.64 9.27
CA ALA A 19 1.25 -0.77 8.29
C ALA A 19 1.78 -0.71 6.85
N GLY A 20 2.70 0.22 6.55
CA GLY A 20 3.34 0.30 5.24
C GLY A 20 4.20 -0.91 4.89
N LEU A 21 4.84 -1.56 5.88
CA LEU A 21 5.60 -2.78 5.68
C LEU A 21 4.70 -3.99 5.41
N LEU A 22 3.52 -4.02 6.03
CA LEU A 22 2.64 -5.18 6.05
C LEU A 22 1.41 -5.04 5.15
N HIS A 23 1.18 -3.90 4.47
CA HIS A 23 -0.07 -3.68 3.73
C HIS A 23 -0.36 -4.78 2.71
N ASP A 24 0.68 -5.30 2.08
CA ASP A 24 0.64 -6.38 1.09
C ASP A 24 0.92 -7.79 1.65
N ILE A 25 0.91 -7.98 2.98
CA ILE A 25 1.21 -9.29 3.60
C ILE A 25 0.26 -10.40 3.11
N GLY A 26 -0.96 -10.04 2.74
CA GLY A 26 -1.91 -10.99 2.16
C GLY A 26 -1.43 -11.57 0.84
N ARG A 27 -0.77 -10.77 -0.01
CA ARG A 27 -0.17 -11.22 -1.26
C ARG A 27 0.87 -12.31 -1.02
N LEU A 28 1.76 -12.09 -0.03
CA LEU A 28 2.77 -13.10 0.34
C LEU A 28 2.10 -14.41 0.77
N LEU A 29 1.03 -14.33 1.57
CA LEU A 29 0.30 -15.52 2.01
C LEU A 29 -0.36 -16.24 0.84
N MET A 30 -1.00 -15.52 -0.09
CA MET A 30 -1.61 -16.09 -1.30
C MET A 30 -0.59 -16.82 -2.17
N VAL A 31 0.58 -16.22 -2.39
CA VAL A 31 1.70 -16.85 -3.13
C VAL A 31 2.15 -18.13 -2.45
N VAL A 32 2.30 -18.14 -1.13
CA VAL A 32 2.78 -19.32 -0.38
C VAL A 32 1.75 -20.46 -0.39
N VAL A 33 0.47 -20.12 -0.28
CA VAL A 33 -0.61 -21.12 -0.16
C VAL A 33 -1.02 -21.69 -1.52
N ALA A 34 -0.99 -20.89 -2.58
CA ALA A 34 -1.47 -21.26 -3.92
C ALA A 34 -0.53 -20.74 -5.02
N PRO A 35 0.74 -21.17 -5.06
CA PRO A 35 1.76 -20.57 -5.93
C PRO A 35 1.41 -20.65 -7.43
N ASP A 36 0.92 -21.79 -7.90
CA ASP A 36 0.57 -21.99 -9.32
C ASP A 36 -0.66 -21.16 -9.72
N ASP A 37 -1.67 -21.06 -8.85
CA ASP A 37 -2.87 -20.25 -9.09
C ASP A 37 -2.49 -18.77 -9.11
N TYR A 38 -1.65 -18.36 -8.16
CA TYR A 38 -1.23 -16.97 -8.06
C TYR A 38 -0.32 -16.54 -9.24
N ALA A 39 0.52 -17.42 -9.73
CA ALA A 39 1.28 -17.17 -10.97
C ALA A 39 0.35 -16.89 -12.17
N ARG A 40 -0.79 -17.61 -12.25
CA ARG A 40 -1.80 -17.34 -13.28
C ARG A 40 -2.49 -15.98 -13.08
N VAL A 41 -2.74 -15.59 -11.84
CA VAL A 41 -3.30 -14.26 -11.53
C VAL A 41 -2.37 -13.14 -12.01
N ILE A 42 -1.07 -13.25 -11.72
CA ILE A 42 -0.07 -12.28 -12.19
C ILE A 42 -0.06 -12.21 -13.72
N ALA A 43 -0.06 -13.36 -14.41
CA ALA A 43 -0.09 -13.40 -15.85
C ALA A 43 -1.36 -12.74 -16.42
N THR A 44 -2.53 -13.01 -15.81
CA THR A 44 -3.81 -12.42 -16.20
C THR A 44 -3.81 -10.91 -16.01
N ALA A 45 -3.28 -10.41 -14.88
CA ALA A 45 -3.19 -8.97 -14.61
C ALA A 45 -2.36 -8.25 -15.69
N ARG A 46 -1.23 -8.86 -16.08
CA ARG A 46 -0.37 -8.33 -17.16
C ARG A 46 -1.05 -8.39 -18.54
N GLU A 47 -1.69 -9.50 -18.88
CA GLU A 47 -2.36 -9.68 -20.19
C GLU A 47 -3.56 -8.74 -20.36
N GLN A 48 -4.29 -8.48 -19.27
CA GLN A 48 -5.48 -7.63 -19.29
C GLN A 48 -5.18 -6.16 -18.97
N ASP A 49 -3.93 -5.84 -18.66
CA ASP A 49 -3.50 -4.50 -18.21
C ASP A 49 -4.40 -3.96 -17.10
N CYS A 50 -4.64 -4.80 -16.07
CA CYS A 50 -5.49 -4.46 -14.94
C CYS A 50 -4.73 -4.53 -13.61
N PRO A 51 -5.17 -3.78 -12.58
CA PRO A 51 -4.59 -3.86 -11.24
C PRO A 51 -4.63 -5.29 -10.69
N LEU A 52 -3.56 -5.68 -9.97
CA LEU A 52 -3.42 -7.04 -9.46
C LEU A 52 -4.57 -7.47 -8.55
N GLN A 53 -5.05 -6.57 -7.66
CA GLN A 53 -6.21 -6.86 -6.81
C GLN A 53 -7.50 -7.15 -7.60
N GLN A 54 -7.64 -6.59 -8.80
CA GLN A 54 -8.79 -6.89 -9.67
C GLN A 54 -8.67 -8.30 -10.26
N ALA A 55 -7.48 -8.71 -10.67
CA ALA A 55 -7.23 -10.06 -11.15
C ALA A 55 -7.39 -11.11 -10.03
N GLU A 56 -6.93 -10.79 -8.80
CA GLU A 56 -7.13 -11.61 -7.60
C GLU A 56 -8.62 -11.80 -7.31
N MET A 57 -9.38 -10.70 -7.25
CA MET A 57 -10.82 -10.73 -7.03
C MET A 57 -11.54 -11.57 -8.09
N SER A 58 -11.12 -11.49 -9.34
CA SER A 58 -11.70 -12.26 -10.45
C SER A 58 -11.40 -13.76 -10.33
N ALA A 59 -10.20 -14.11 -9.87
CA ALA A 59 -9.75 -15.50 -9.77
C ALA A 59 -10.21 -16.20 -8.49
N PHE A 60 -10.17 -15.52 -7.36
CA PHE A 60 -10.40 -16.12 -6.03
C PHE A 60 -11.69 -15.65 -5.36
N GLY A 61 -12.30 -14.53 -5.81
CA GLY A 61 -13.44 -13.91 -5.16
C GLY A 61 -13.07 -13.06 -3.94
N TYR A 62 -11.79 -12.86 -3.69
CA TYR A 62 -11.20 -11.98 -2.67
C TYR A 62 -9.82 -11.51 -3.15
N ASP A 63 -9.33 -10.41 -2.60
CA ASP A 63 -8.01 -9.88 -2.89
C ASP A 63 -7.04 -10.01 -1.69
N HIS A 64 -5.79 -9.56 -1.89
CA HIS A 64 -4.78 -9.61 -0.84
C HIS A 64 -5.08 -8.66 0.32
N ALA A 65 -5.86 -7.60 0.14
CA ALA A 65 -6.29 -6.74 1.23
C ALA A 65 -7.27 -7.46 2.17
N ASP A 66 -8.19 -8.25 1.62
CA ASP A 66 -9.09 -9.11 2.39
C ASP A 66 -8.32 -10.14 3.22
N VAL A 67 -7.33 -10.80 2.60
CA VAL A 67 -6.47 -11.78 3.27
C VAL A 67 -5.63 -11.12 4.37
N GLY A 68 -5.04 -9.96 4.08
CA GLY A 68 -4.29 -9.17 5.05
C GLY A 68 -5.14 -8.73 6.23
N ALA A 69 -6.36 -8.26 5.97
CA ALA A 69 -7.33 -7.88 6.99
C ALA A 69 -7.68 -9.05 7.92
N ALA A 70 -7.97 -10.22 7.34
CA ALA A 70 -8.26 -11.44 8.11
C ALA A 70 -7.08 -11.85 8.99
N LEU A 71 -5.86 -11.78 8.45
CA LEU A 71 -4.64 -12.07 9.18
C LEU A 71 -4.41 -11.09 10.33
N ALA A 72 -4.56 -9.79 10.07
CA ALA A 72 -4.41 -8.73 11.07
C ALA A 72 -5.43 -8.86 12.21
N GLN A 73 -6.66 -9.26 11.89
CA GLN A 73 -7.69 -9.56 12.87
C GLN A 73 -7.31 -10.78 13.74
N ARG A 74 -6.85 -11.86 13.12
CA ARG A 74 -6.42 -13.08 13.81
C ARG A 74 -5.24 -12.84 14.76
N TRP A 75 -4.33 -11.95 14.39
CA TRP A 75 -3.15 -11.62 15.19
C TRP A 75 -3.38 -10.47 16.17
N ASN A 76 -4.62 -9.96 16.26
CA ASN A 76 -5.00 -8.85 17.13
C ASN A 76 -4.13 -7.59 16.92
N PHE A 77 -3.83 -7.26 15.67
CA PHE A 77 -3.12 -6.02 15.36
C PHE A 77 -3.93 -4.79 15.79
N PRO A 78 -3.24 -3.69 16.15
CA PRO A 78 -3.88 -2.41 16.42
C PRO A 78 -4.84 -1.99 15.29
N GLU A 79 -5.89 -1.25 15.65
CA GLU A 79 -6.94 -0.83 14.70
C GLU A 79 -6.37 -0.08 13.49
N ASP A 80 -5.39 0.81 13.69
CA ASP A 80 -4.75 1.56 12.62
C ASP A 80 -4.11 0.65 11.56
N ILE A 81 -3.45 -0.43 12.00
CA ILE A 81 -2.85 -1.42 11.09
C ILE A 81 -3.95 -2.21 10.39
N ARG A 82 -4.99 -2.65 11.10
CA ARG A 82 -6.11 -3.38 10.48
C ARG A 82 -6.81 -2.56 9.41
N GLN A 83 -7.09 -1.28 9.69
CA GLN A 83 -7.69 -0.35 8.74
C GLN A 83 -6.80 -0.15 7.50
N ALA A 84 -5.49 0.01 7.71
CA ALA A 84 -4.54 0.16 6.62
C ALA A 84 -4.54 -1.08 5.71
N LEU A 85 -4.45 -2.29 6.27
CA LEU A 85 -4.42 -3.52 5.48
C LEU A 85 -5.75 -3.77 4.75
N ALA A 86 -6.88 -3.50 5.40
CA ALA A 86 -8.21 -3.74 4.82
C ALA A 86 -8.58 -2.79 3.69
N PHE A 87 -8.13 -1.53 3.75
CA PHE A 87 -8.68 -0.47 2.90
C PHE A 87 -7.63 0.32 2.11
N HIS A 88 -6.37 -0.15 2.00
CA HIS A 88 -5.34 0.59 1.26
C HIS A 88 -5.64 0.73 -0.24
N HIS A 89 -6.44 -0.14 -0.85
CA HIS A 89 -6.92 0.03 -2.22
C HIS A 89 -8.19 0.87 -2.34
N ALA A 90 -9.01 0.91 -1.28
CA ALA A 90 -10.28 1.63 -1.25
C ALA A 90 -10.43 2.40 0.08
N PRO A 91 -9.64 3.45 0.33
CA PRO A 91 -9.58 4.14 1.63
C PRO A 91 -10.91 4.80 2.04
N SER A 92 -11.80 5.06 1.11
CA SER A 92 -13.17 5.52 1.40
C SER A 92 -14.03 4.47 2.13
N GLY A 93 -13.65 3.19 2.14
CA GLY A 93 -14.24 2.16 2.99
C GLY A 93 -13.93 2.32 4.49
N GLY A 94 -12.92 3.13 4.81
CA GLY A 94 -12.52 3.52 6.16
C GLY A 94 -12.65 5.03 6.38
N THR A 95 -11.61 5.62 7.00
CA THR A 95 -11.49 7.08 7.13
C THR A 95 -10.51 7.59 6.05
N PRO A 96 -10.93 8.41 5.07
CA PRO A 96 -10.11 8.78 3.92
C PRO A 96 -8.75 9.40 4.28
N GLY A 97 -8.70 10.30 5.25
CA GLY A 97 -7.45 10.84 5.79
C GLY A 97 -6.81 9.97 6.87
N GLY A 98 -7.36 8.80 7.19
CA GLY A 98 -6.87 7.89 8.23
C GLY A 98 -5.71 7.00 7.76
N PRO A 99 -5.40 5.93 8.52
CA PRO A 99 -4.30 5.02 8.22
C PRO A 99 -4.36 4.42 6.81
N ALA A 100 -5.54 3.98 6.37
CA ALA A 100 -5.74 3.44 5.02
C ALA A 100 -5.41 4.46 3.93
N GLY A 101 -5.91 5.70 4.07
CA GLY A 101 -5.62 6.78 3.13
C GLY A 101 -4.14 7.15 3.08
N LEU A 102 -3.48 7.15 4.24
CA LEU A 102 -2.04 7.40 4.33
C LEU A 102 -1.22 6.31 3.64
N ILE A 103 -1.59 5.04 3.81
CA ILE A 103 -0.89 3.92 3.13
C ILE A 103 -1.19 3.94 1.63
N HIS A 104 -2.44 4.17 1.22
CA HIS A 104 -2.83 4.33 -0.18
C HIS A 104 -1.99 5.40 -0.90
N TYR A 105 -1.84 6.58 -0.27
CA TYR A 105 -1.05 7.67 -0.84
C TYR A 105 0.45 7.36 -0.83
N ALA A 106 0.94 6.68 0.21
CA ALA A 106 2.32 6.28 0.33
C ALA A 106 2.72 5.20 -0.70
N ASP A 107 1.82 4.27 -1.01
CA ASP A 107 1.99 3.28 -2.07
C ASP A 107 2.08 3.96 -3.44
N ALA A 108 1.19 4.91 -3.72
CA ALA A 108 1.26 5.71 -4.95
C ALA A 108 2.57 6.49 -5.08
N ILE A 109 3.09 7.05 -3.98
CA ILE A 109 4.42 7.72 -3.97
C ILE A 109 5.53 6.72 -4.27
N ALA A 110 5.53 5.53 -3.64
CA ALA A 110 6.55 4.53 -3.87
C ALA A 110 6.57 4.05 -5.32
N LYS A 111 5.41 3.80 -5.91
CA LYS A 111 5.25 3.44 -7.32
C LYS A 111 5.66 4.56 -8.28
N ALA A 112 5.29 5.81 -7.99
CA ALA A 112 5.67 6.96 -8.81
C ALA A 112 7.19 7.21 -8.82
N LEU A 113 7.89 6.80 -7.78
CA LEU A 113 9.35 6.87 -7.65
C LEU A 113 10.06 5.57 -8.10
N ASP A 114 9.31 4.57 -8.57
CA ASP A 114 9.82 3.25 -8.98
C ASP A 114 10.67 2.56 -7.87
N LEU A 115 10.19 2.65 -6.63
CA LEU A 115 10.91 2.16 -5.44
C LEU A 115 10.43 0.77 -4.98
N ASP A 116 9.28 0.33 -5.43
CA ASP A 116 8.66 -0.90 -4.94
C ASP A 116 9.20 -2.16 -5.63
N GLY A 117 9.83 -2.01 -6.81
CA GLY A 117 10.31 -3.14 -7.63
C GLY A 117 9.20 -4.16 -7.93
N ALA A 118 7.94 -3.75 -7.73
CA ALA A 118 6.81 -4.62 -7.87
C ALA A 118 6.51 -4.94 -9.34
N GLU A 119 5.95 -6.12 -9.56
CA GLU A 119 5.48 -6.49 -10.89
C GLU A 119 4.21 -5.70 -11.32
N ASP A 120 3.54 -5.09 -10.35
CA ASP A 120 2.40 -4.20 -10.54
C ASP A 120 2.90 -2.76 -10.74
N THR A 121 3.16 -2.42 -12.00
CA THR A 121 3.67 -1.09 -12.39
C THR A 121 2.57 -0.03 -12.56
N GLN A 122 1.31 -0.41 -12.38
CA GLN A 122 0.22 0.55 -12.49
C GLN A 122 0.17 1.46 -11.27
N LEU A 123 0.18 2.78 -11.53
CA LEU A 123 -0.07 3.76 -10.47
C LEU A 123 -1.51 3.58 -9.96
N PRO A 124 -1.71 3.44 -8.65
CA PRO A 124 -3.05 3.36 -8.11
C PRO A 124 -3.82 4.62 -8.43
N HIS A 125 -5.09 4.46 -8.77
CA HIS A 125 -5.98 5.61 -8.91
C HIS A 125 -6.20 6.22 -7.52
N LEU A 126 -5.63 7.41 -7.27
CA LEU A 126 -5.76 8.08 -5.99
C LEU A 126 -7.22 8.41 -5.69
N ASP A 127 -7.68 7.98 -4.52
CA ASP A 127 -9.05 8.27 -4.04
C ASP A 127 -9.23 9.77 -3.79
N PRO A 128 -10.19 10.44 -4.46
CA PRO A 128 -10.37 11.89 -4.33
C PRO A 128 -10.66 12.34 -2.88
N ALA A 129 -11.43 11.56 -2.12
CA ALA A 129 -11.71 11.88 -0.72
C ALA A 129 -10.45 11.80 0.15
N THR A 130 -9.50 10.93 -0.21
CA THR A 130 -8.19 10.86 0.44
C THR A 130 -7.34 12.08 0.10
N ILE A 131 -7.31 12.50 -1.18
CA ILE A 131 -6.59 13.71 -1.59
C ILE A 131 -7.09 14.93 -0.80
N ASP A 132 -8.41 15.12 -0.78
CA ASP A 132 -9.04 16.23 -0.07
C ASP A 132 -8.78 16.19 1.44
N ALA A 133 -8.82 14.99 2.04
CA ALA A 133 -8.61 14.82 3.49
C ALA A 133 -7.15 14.97 3.93
N LEU A 134 -6.19 14.70 3.07
CA LEU A 134 -4.77 14.89 3.35
C LEU A 134 -4.33 16.33 3.13
N ASP A 135 -5.01 17.07 2.24
CA ASP A 135 -4.79 18.50 1.92
C ASP A 135 -3.29 18.85 1.78
N LEU A 136 -2.58 18.04 1.00
CA LEU A 136 -1.14 18.19 0.78
C LEU A 136 -0.86 19.29 -0.22
N ASP A 137 -0.22 20.35 0.23
CA ASP A 137 0.30 21.37 -0.67
C ASP A 137 1.51 20.85 -1.50
N GLN A 138 1.78 21.52 -2.59
CA GLN A 138 2.86 21.14 -3.51
C GLN A 138 4.24 21.10 -2.83
N HIS A 139 4.50 22.01 -1.89
CA HIS A 139 5.78 22.07 -1.18
C HIS A 139 5.95 20.88 -0.23
N THR A 140 4.89 20.56 0.52
CA THR A 140 4.87 19.39 1.42
C THR A 140 5.02 18.09 0.64
N LEU A 141 4.32 17.95 -0.50
CA LEU A 141 4.45 16.78 -1.37
C LEU A 141 5.88 16.64 -1.91
N ALA A 142 6.47 17.72 -2.43
CA ALA A 142 7.84 17.70 -2.94
C ALA A 142 8.84 17.26 -1.87
N ARG A 143 8.67 17.74 -0.63
CA ARG A 143 9.50 17.33 0.51
C ARG A 143 9.33 15.85 0.83
N VAL A 144 8.10 15.34 0.87
CA VAL A 144 7.83 13.91 1.13
C VAL A 144 8.46 13.02 0.06
N LEU A 145 8.37 13.42 -1.22
CA LEU A 145 9.01 12.70 -2.32
C LEU A 145 10.53 12.64 -2.13
N ALA A 146 11.18 13.77 -1.84
CA ALA A 146 12.62 13.84 -1.62
C ALA A 146 13.06 12.98 -0.42
N GLU A 147 12.39 13.12 0.73
CA GLU A 147 12.69 12.32 1.93
C GLU A 147 12.48 10.80 1.70
N THR A 148 11.50 10.43 0.87
CA THR A 148 11.24 9.03 0.53
C THR A 148 12.37 8.47 -0.32
N GLN A 149 12.81 9.21 -1.35
CA GLN A 149 13.91 8.81 -2.22
C GLN A 149 15.22 8.68 -1.43
N GLU A 150 15.58 9.68 -0.63
CA GLU A 150 16.78 9.67 0.21
C GLU A 150 16.78 8.47 1.20
N GLY A 151 15.62 8.21 1.82
CA GLY A 151 15.46 7.07 2.72
C GLY A 151 15.63 5.72 2.03
N PHE A 152 15.14 5.58 0.81
CA PHE A 152 15.31 4.39 -0.01
C PHE A 152 16.78 4.19 -0.41
N ASP A 153 17.42 5.22 -0.92
CA ASP A 153 18.84 5.19 -1.33
C ASP A 153 19.73 4.78 -0.15
N HIS A 154 19.47 5.33 1.04
CA HIS A 154 20.19 4.97 2.24
C HIS A 154 20.00 3.49 2.64
N CYS A 155 18.78 2.97 2.59
CA CYS A 155 18.51 1.56 2.85
C CYS A 155 19.17 0.65 1.81
N SER A 156 19.13 1.01 0.54
CA SER A 156 19.74 0.24 -0.54
C SER A 156 21.26 0.12 -0.38
N LEU A 157 21.92 1.19 0.07
CA LEU A 157 23.35 1.17 0.38
C LEU A 157 23.72 0.26 1.56
N LEU A 158 22.79 0.02 2.48
CA LEU A 158 23.03 -0.86 3.64
C LEU A 158 22.80 -2.35 3.32
N LEU A 159 22.01 -2.64 2.30
CA LEU A 159 21.61 -3.99 1.92
C LEU A 159 22.39 -4.55 0.74
N GLY A 160 23.05 -3.71 -0.03
CA GLY A 160 23.87 -4.09 -1.21
C GLY A 160 25.30 -4.23 -0.87
#